data_cc280d7163a919395e4e321e96c7c425
#
_entry.id   cc280d7163a919395e4e321e96c7c425
#
_cell.length_a   1.000
_cell.length_b   1.000
_cell.length_c   1.000
_cell.angle_alpha   90.00
_cell.angle_beta   90.00
_cell.angle_gamma   90.00
#
_symmetry.space_group_name_H-M   'P 1'
#
loop_
_entity.id
_entity.type
_entity.pdbx_description
1 polymer ?
#
loop_
_entity_poly.entity_id
_entity_poly.type
_entity_poly.pdbx_seq_one_letter_code
_entity_poly.pdbx_strand_id
1 'polypeptide(L)'
;MDINCIQEAKKVFDIEISELEKVKNKLDDRFEKTVNLIYGLKNNKVVVTGIGKSGHIGRKIAATLASTGTSAIFVNAAEALHGDLGMISNGDVVIAISNSGNSDEILSILTPIKKIGGKIVAFTGNEKSTLAKYAEIVINIGIEKEACPLGTA
;
A
#
# COMPACT_ATOMS: atom_id res chain seq x y z
N MET A 1 -4.47 -18.10 -35.65
CA MET A 1 -3.89 -18.61 -34.40
C MET A 1 -5.03 -18.90 -33.45
N ASP A 2 -5.27 -20.19 -33.19
CA ASP A 2 -6.29 -20.54 -32.19
C ASP A 2 -5.71 -20.31 -30.79
N ILE A 3 -6.06 -19.19 -30.19
CA ILE A 3 -5.70 -18.88 -28.80
C ILE A 3 -6.58 -19.76 -27.90
N ASN A 4 -5.98 -20.66 -27.15
CA ASN A 4 -6.71 -21.38 -26.11
C ASN A 4 -6.88 -20.50 -24.86
N CYS A 5 -7.98 -19.74 -24.82
CA CYS A 5 -8.28 -18.80 -23.74
C CYS A 5 -8.27 -19.44 -22.35
N ILE A 6 -8.69 -20.71 -22.23
CA ILE A 6 -8.66 -21.43 -20.94
C ILE A 6 -7.21 -21.66 -20.49
N GLN A 7 -6.34 -22.05 -21.41
CA GLN A 7 -4.93 -22.27 -21.09
C GLN A 7 -4.21 -20.96 -20.72
N GLU A 8 -4.52 -19.87 -21.44
CA GLU A 8 -3.98 -18.55 -21.08
C GLU A 8 -4.49 -18.08 -19.71
N ALA A 9 -5.78 -18.25 -19.41
CA ALA A 9 -6.32 -17.92 -18.08
C ALA A 9 -5.61 -18.71 -16.96
N LYS A 10 -5.37 -20.01 -17.15
CA LYS A 10 -4.63 -20.84 -16.18
C LYS A 10 -3.20 -20.35 -15.98
N LYS A 11 -2.50 -19.93 -17.04
CA LYS A 11 -1.16 -19.34 -16.92
C LYS A 11 -1.14 -18.06 -16.08
N VAL A 12 -2.17 -17.22 -16.20
CA VAL A 12 -2.31 -16.02 -15.37
C VAL A 12 -2.37 -16.41 -13.89
N PHE A 13 -3.25 -17.36 -13.52
CA PHE A 13 -3.33 -17.87 -12.16
C PHE A 13 -2.01 -18.45 -11.65
N ASP A 14 -1.33 -19.25 -12.47
CA ASP A 14 -0.04 -19.85 -12.09
C ASP A 14 1.02 -18.77 -11.78
N ILE A 15 1.06 -17.70 -12.57
CA ILE A 15 1.97 -16.57 -12.33
C ILE A 15 1.58 -15.85 -11.02
N GLU A 16 0.32 -15.51 -10.84
CA GLU A 16 -0.16 -14.82 -9.64
C GLU A 16 0.11 -15.62 -8.37
N ILE A 17 -0.17 -16.93 -8.38
CA ILE A 17 0.10 -17.83 -7.25
C ILE A 17 1.59 -17.86 -6.93
N SER A 18 2.44 -18.00 -7.96
CA SER A 18 3.89 -18.01 -7.77
C SER A 18 4.42 -16.70 -7.17
N GLU A 19 3.92 -15.55 -7.64
CA GLU A 19 4.33 -14.25 -7.10
C GLU A 19 3.80 -14.01 -5.68
N LEU A 20 2.57 -14.46 -5.36
CA LEU A 20 2.04 -14.41 -4.00
C LEU A 20 2.88 -15.26 -3.02
N GLU A 21 3.36 -16.43 -3.45
CA GLU A 21 4.27 -17.25 -2.62
C GLU A 21 5.60 -16.53 -2.37
N LYS A 22 6.15 -15.84 -3.35
CA LYS A 22 7.36 -15.03 -3.16
C LYS A 22 7.13 -13.88 -2.18
N VAL A 23 6.00 -13.16 -2.29
CA VAL A 23 5.65 -12.09 -1.34
C VAL A 23 5.45 -12.65 0.06
N LYS A 24 4.75 -13.79 0.21
CA LYS A 24 4.59 -14.48 1.49
C LYS A 24 5.94 -14.78 2.16
N ASN A 25 6.92 -15.24 1.39
CA ASN A 25 8.25 -15.59 1.90
C ASN A 25 9.12 -14.36 2.25
N LYS A 26 8.70 -13.15 1.87
CA LYS A 26 9.32 -11.87 2.27
C LYS A 26 8.74 -11.30 3.56
N LEU A 27 7.65 -11.86 4.07
CA LEU A 27 7.05 -11.41 5.33
C LEU A 27 8.01 -11.72 6.50
N ASP A 28 8.26 -10.71 7.31
CA ASP A 28 9.15 -10.77 8.47
C ASP A 28 8.53 -10.02 9.68
N ASP A 29 9.33 -9.73 10.68
CA ASP A 29 8.93 -9.02 11.91
C ASP A 29 8.35 -7.61 11.66
N ARG A 30 8.60 -7.02 10.50
CA ARG A 30 8.02 -5.73 10.09
C ARG A 30 6.51 -5.83 9.93
N PHE A 31 6.00 -6.99 9.47
CA PHE A 31 4.56 -7.21 9.38
C PHE A 31 3.93 -7.24 10.79
N GLU A 32 4.53 -7.97 11.72
CA GLU A 32 4.07 -8.01 13.12
C GLU A 32 4.12 -6.63 13.77
N LYS A 33 5.20 -5.87 13.55
CA LYS A 33 5.32 -4.47 14.02
C LYS A 33 4.21 -3.59 13.47
N THR A 34 3.84 -3.76 12.20
CA THR A 34 2.73 -3.02 11.58
C THR A 34 1.39 -3.38 12.22
N VAL A 35 1.13 -4.68 12.44
CA VAL A 35 -0.08 -5.13 13.12
C VAL A 35 -0.17 -4.55 14.54
N ASN A 36 0.92 -4.62 15.31
CA ASN A 36 0.97 -4.09 16.67
C ASN A 36 0.78 -2.57 16.71
N LEU A 37 1.33 -1.84 15.71
CA LEU A 37 1.14 -0.41 15.57
C LEU A 37 -0.33 -0.06 15.34
N ILE A 38 -1.02 -0.79 14.48
CA ILE A 38 -2.45 -0.59 14.18
C ILE A 38 -3.31 -1.02 15.37
N TYR A 39 -3.03 -2.18 15.97
CA TYR A 39 -3.79 -2.69 17.11
C TYR A 39 -3.68 -1.78 18.35
N GLY A 40 -2.56 -1.09 18.50
CA GLY A 40 -2.32 -0.13 19.58
C GLY A 40 -3.06 1.21 19.43
N LEU A 41 -3.76 1.45 18.31
CA LEU A 41 -4.53 2.68 18.11
C LEU A 41 -5.74 2.71 19.05
N LYS A 42 -5.88 3.80 19.82
CA LYS A 42 -7.02 4.02 20.75
C LYS A 42 -8.04 4.99 20.15
N ASN A 43 -7.61 6.24 19.96
CA ASN A 43 -8.45 7.35 19.45
C ASN A 43 -8.01 7.82 18.06
N ASN A 44 -7.05 7.14 17.48
CA ASN A 44 -6.51 7.39 16.15
C ASN A 44 -7.06 6.38 15.14
N LYS A 45 -6.75 6.60 13.88
CA LYS A 45 -7.22 5.77 12.77
C LYS A 45 -6.08 5.35 11.87
N VAL A 46 -6.37 4.39 11.01
CA VAL A 46 -5.54 4.07 9.86
C VAL A 46 -5.99 4.93 8.68
N VAL A 47 -5.05 5.63 8.07
CA VAL A 47 -5.26 6.33 6.80
C VAL A 47 -4.54 5.55 5.71
N VAL A 48 -5.26 5.05 4.73
CA VAL A 48 -4.64 4.38 3.58
C VAL A 48 -4.57 5.37 2.42
N THR A 49 -3.41 5.47 1.78
CA THR A 49 -3.21 6.39 0.66
C THR A 49 -2.52 5.72 -0.52
N GLY A 50 -2.83 6.18 -1.72
CA GLY A 50 -2.30 5.68 -2.99
C GLY A 50 -2.95 6.39 -4.16
N ILE A 51 -2.43 6.18 -5.37
CA ILE A 51 -2.98 6.70 -6.62
C ILE A 51 -3.26 5.56 -7.61
N GLY A 52 -4.12 5.81 -8.59
CA GLY A 52 -4.43 4.86 -9.66
C GLY A 52 -4.85 3.49 -9.10
N LYS A 53 -4.24 2.41 -9.61
CA LYS A 53 -4.53 1.04 -9.17
C LYS A 53 -4.20 0.82 -7.69
N SER A 54 -3.09 1.35 -7.19
CA SER A 54 -2.75 1.33 -5.77
C SER A 54 -3.81 2.04 -4.91
N GLY A 55 -4.40 3.13 -5.42
CA GLY A 55 -5.51 3.82 -4.76
C GLY A 55 -6.78 2.96 -4.66
N HIS A 56 -7.12 2.20 -5.70
CA HIS A 56 -8.25 1.27 -5.66
C HIS A 56 -8.06 0.17 -4.62
N ILE A 57 -6.86 -0.41 -4.55
CA ILE A 57 -6.50 -1.38 -3.51
C ILE A 57 -6.54 -0.74 -2.13
N GLY A 58 -6.01 0.48 -1.99
CA GLY A 58 -6.04 1.25 -0.73
C GLY A 58 -7.46 1.49 -0.21
N ARG A 59 -8.41 1.84 -1.10
CA ARG A 59 -9.84 1.96 -0.74
C ARG A 59 -10.40 0.63 -0.21
N LYS A 60 -10.06 -0.49 -0.86
CA LYS A 60 -10.50 -1.81 -0.42
C LYS A 60 -9.92 -2.16 0.95
N ILE A 61 -8.65 -1.88 1.20
CA ILE A 61 -7.99 -2.13 2.49
C ILE A 61 -8.65 -1.29 3.59
N ALA A 62 -8.84 0.02 3.36
CA ALA A 62 -9.49 0.91 4.32
C ALA A 62 -10.92 0.42 4.67
N ALA A 63 -11.71 0.07 3.65
CA ALA A 63 -13.07 -0.46 3.85
C ALA A 63 -13.06 -1.78 4.62
N THR A 64 -12.10 -2.67 4.38
CA THR A 64 -11.98 -3.95 5.09
C THR A 64 -11.61 -3.71 6.56
N LEU A 65 -10.63 -2.86 6.85
CA LEU A 65 -10.25 -2.49 8.21
C LEU A 65 -11.46 -1.91 8.97
N ALA A 66 -12.18 -0.95 8.37
CA ALA A 66 -13.36 -0.35 8.98
C ALA A 66 -14.46 -1.37 9.27
N SER A 67 -14.74 -2.29 8.35
CA SER A 67 -15.75 -3.33 8.52
C SER A 67 -15.39 -4.38 9.58
N THR A 68 -14.12 -4.51 9.92
CA THR A 68 -13.62 -5.43 10.93
C THR A 68 -13.28 -4.75 12.27
N GLY A 69 -13.72 -3.51 12.47
CA GLY A 69 -13.62 -2.81 13.75
C GLY A 69 -12.41 -1.90 13.93
N THR A 70 -11.52 -1.80 12.92
CA THR A 70 -10.42 -0.83 12.95
C THR A 70 -10.84 0.46 12.24
N SER A 71 -10.85 1.60 12.95
CA SER A 71 -11.16 2.89 12.33
C SER A 71 -10.18 3.16 11.18
N ALA A 72 -10.70 3.28 9.96
CA ALA A 72 -9.86 3.46 8.78
C ALA A 72 -10.57 4.31 7.72
N ILE A 73 -9.79 5.13 7.01
CA ILE A 73 -10.23 5.93 5.86
C ILE A 73 -9.24 5.81 4.71
N PHE A 74 -9.69 6.13 3.52
CA PHE A 74 -8.83 6.29 2.35
C PHE A 74 -8.70 7.77 1.99
N VAL A 75 -7.46 8.22 1.74
CA VAL A 75 -7.13 9.55 1.23
C VAL A 75 -6.37 9.40 -0.08
N ASN A 76 -6.89 9.99 -1.15
CA ASN A 76 -6.19 9.98 -2.44
C ASN A 76 -4.96 10.90 -2.38
N ALA A 77 -3.78 10.37 -2.72
CA ALA A 77 -2.55 11.15 -2.64
C ALA A 77 -2.56 12.40 -3.55
N ALA A 78 -3.22 12.33 -4.70
CA ALA A 78 -3.34 13.48 -5.60
C ALA A 78 -4.24 14.58 -5.04
N GLU A 79 -5.28 14.24 -4.27
CA GLU A 79 -6.22 15.19 -3.67
C GLU A 79 -5.72 15.71 -2.31
N ALA A 80 -4.79 14.99 -1.69
CA ALA A 80 -4.34 15.25 -0.33
C ALA A 80 -3.83 16.69 -0.14
N LEU A 81 -3.04 17.21 -1.08
CA LEU A 81 -2.52 18.58 -1.02
C LEU A 81 -3.59 19.66 -1.24
N HIS A 82 -4.76 19.30 -1.74
CA HIS A 82 -5.88 20.21 -1.99
C HIS A 82 -6.87 20.28 -0.81
N GLY A 83 -6.48 19.76 0.36
CA GLY A 83 -7.26 19.87 1.60
C GLY A 83 -7.42 18.56 2.37
N ASP A 84 -7.37 17.40 1.72
CA ASP A 84 -7.63 16.11 2.34
C ASP A 84 -6.58 15.69 3.39
N LEU A 85 -5.40 16.33 3.39
CA LEU A 85 -4.43 16.18 4.50
C LEU A 85 -5.03 16.57 5.87
N GLY A 86 -6.04 17.45 5.89
CA GLY A 86 -6.79 17.78 7.09
C GLY A 86 -7.54 16.61 7.73
N MET A 87 -7.71 15.50 7.00
CA MET A 87 -8.30 14.26 7.53
C MET A 87 -7.30 13.43 8.36
N ILE A 88 -6.00 13.76 8.33
CA ILE A 88 -4.93 13.09 9.08
C ILE A 88 -4.70 13.84 10.39
N SER A 89 -4.58 13.10 11.47
CA SER A 89 -4.36 13.64 12.82
C SER A 89 -3.01 13.14 13.38
N ASN A 90 -2.49 13.85 14.37
CA ASN A 90 -1.31 13.40 15.09
C ASN A 90 -1.54 12.01 15.71
N GLY A 91 -0.62 11.09 15.46
CA GLY A 91 -0.68 9.71 15.93
C GLY A 91 -1.42 8.74 15.03
N ASP A 92 -2.03 9.19 13.92
CA ASP A 92 -2.61 8.29 12.92
C ASP A 92 -1.52 7.45 12.26
N VAL A 93 -1.89 6.22 11.85
CA VAL A 93 -1.03 5.35 11.04
C VAL A 93 -1.40 5.54 9.57
N VAL A 94 -0.43 5.95 8.76
CA VAL A 94 -0.63 6.17 7.33
C VAL A 94 0.02 5.05 6.53
N ILE A 95 -0.80 4.18 5.93
CA ILE A 95 -0.34 3.15 5.00
C ILE A 95 -0.26 3.78 3.61
N ALA A 96 0.96 4.02 3.13
CA ALA A 96 1.21 4.57 1.79
C ALA A 96 1.56 3.43 0.82
N ILE A 97 0.76 3.27 -0.24
CA ILE A 97 0.89 2.20 -1.23
C ILE A 97 1.45 2.78 -2.53
N SER A 98 2.65 2.37 -2.90
CA SER A 98 3.29 2.72 -4.17
C SER A 98 4.32 1.66 -4.55
N ASN A 99 4.09 0.94 -5.65
CA ASN A 99 5.00 -0.12 -6.08
C ASN A 99 6.42 0.42 -6.35
N SER A 100 6.57 1.52 -7.08
CA SER A 100 7.86 2.18 -7.31
C SER A 100 8.41 2.86 -6.06
N GLY A 101 7.51 3.31 -5.17
CA GLY A 101 7.84 4.13 -4.00
C GLY A 101 8.38 5.53 -4.33
N ASN A 102 8.21 5.97 -5.58
CA ASN A 102 8.74 7.25 -6.09
C ASN A 102 7.70 8.05 -6.91
N SER A 103 6.39 7.74 -6.75
CA SER A 103 5.33 8.54 -7.40
C SER A 103 5.30 9.94 -6.78
N ASP A 104 5.31 10.98 -7.61
CA ASP A 104 5.41 12.37 -7.17
C ASP A 104 4.30 12.76 -6.18
N GLU A 105 3.08 12.31 -6.42
CA GLU A 105 1.93 12.58 -5.56
C GLU A 105 2.11 11.95 -4.16
N ILE A 106 2.66 10.73 -4.09
CA ILE A 106 2.97 10.10 -2.80
C ILE A 106 4.10 10.87 -2.11
N LEU A 107 5.16 11.21 -2.83
CA LEU A 107 6.30 11.92 -2.24
C LEU A 107 5.93 13.29 -1.70
N SER A 108 5.05 14.00 -2.39
CA SER A 108 4.61 15.36 -2.02
C SER A 108 3.91 15.43 -0.66
N ILE A 109 3.26 14.33 -0.23
CA ILE A 109 2.50 14.29 1.03
C ILE A 109 3.32 13.75 2.22
N LEU A 110 4.48 13.11 2.00
CA LEU A 110 5.23 12.45 3.08
C LEU A 110 5.72 13.45 4.15
N THR A 111 6.30 14.57 3.73
CA THR A 111 6.76 15.61 4.66
C THR A 111 5.60 16.26 5.42
N PRO A 112 4.50 16.66 4.79
CA PRO A 112 3.29 17.09 5.49
C PRO A 112 2.77 16.08 6.52
N ILE A 113 2.65 14.79 6.16
CA ILE A 113 2.20 13.75 7.08
C ILE A 113 3.10 13.68 8.32
N LYS A 114 4.41 13.69 8.15
CA LYS A 114 5.35 13.68 9.29
C LYS A 114 5.24 14.95 10.16
N LYS A 115 5.02 16.11 9.56
CA LYS A 115 4.80 17.35 10.31
C LYS A 115 3.53 17.33 11.14
N ILE A 116 2.47 16.66 10.65
CA ILE A 116 1.23 16.44 11.41
C ILE A 116 1.46 15.47 12.57
N GLY A 117 2.49 14.62 12.49
CA GLY A 117 2.78 13.56 13.46
C GLY A 117 2.16 12.20 13.09
N GLY A 118 1.80 12.01 11.83
CA GLY A 118 1.38 10.70 11.28
C GLY A 118 2.57 9.74 11.16
N LYS A 119 2.35 8.47 11.46
CA LYS A 119 3.35 7.39 11.35
C LYS A 119 3.18 6.69 10.01
N ILE A 120 4.23 6.70 9.18
CA ILE A 120 4.16 6.16 7.82
C ILE A 120 4.58 4.69 7.80
N VAL A 121 3.72 3.84 7.24
CA VAL A 121 4.01 2.47 6.86
C VAL A 121 4.00 2.39 5.34
N ALA A 122 5.12 2.04 4.73
CA ALA A 122 5.25 1.92 3.28
C ALA A 122 4.89 0.51 2.81
N PHE A 123 3.98 0.41 1.85
CA PHE A 123 3.76 -0.80 1.07
C PHE A 123 4.37 -0.55 -0.31
N THR A 124 5.57 -1.10 -0.58
CA THR A 124 6.32 -0.80 -1.80
C THR A 124 7.07 -2.02 -2.32
N GLY A 125 7.26 -2.10 -3.62
CA GLY A 125 8.14 -3.07 -4.27
C GLY A 125 9.63 -2.68 -4.22
N ASN A 126 9.94 -1.43 -3.80
CA ASN A 126 11.29 -0.89 -3.80
C ASN A 126 11.69 -0.37 -2.41
N GLU A 127 12.37 -1.20 -1.63
CA GLU A 127 12.86 -0.86 -0.29
C GLU A 127 13.93 0.24 -0.26
N LYS A 128 14.48 0.61 -1.42
CA LYS A 128 15.46 1.71 -1.56
C LYS A 128 14.81 3.02 -2.01
N SER A 129 13.50 3.02 -2.23
CA SER A 129 12.73 4.18 -2.69
C SER A 129 12.72 5.33 -1.68
N THR A 130 12.31 6.50 -2.15
CA THR A 130 12.13 7.67 -1.29
C THR A 130 11.02 7.42 -0.26
N LEU A 131 9.91 6.79 -0.64
CA LEU A 131 8.85 6.39 0.29
C LEU A 131 9.39 5.50 1.41
N ALA A 132 10.20 4.48 1.07
CA ALA A 132 10.79 3.58 2.05
C ALA A 132 11.70 4.30 3.05
N LYS A 133 12.45 5.32 2.60
CA LYS A 133 13.31 6.14 3.49
C LYS A 133 12.54 7.02 4.46
N TYR A 134 11.32 7.44 4.08
CA TYR A 134 10.44 8.24 4.94
C TYR A 134 9.63 7.41 5.94
N ALA A 135 9.41 6.13 5.65
CA ALA A 135 8.57 5.26 6.45
C ALA A 135 9.27 4.77 7.73
N GLU A 136 8.50 4.60 8.79
CA GLU A 136 8.93 3.91 10.02
C GLU A 136 9.03 2.39 9.81
N ILE A 137 8.14 1.85 8.97
CA ILE A 137 8.09 0.43 8.64
C ILE A 137 7.89 0.28 7.14
N VAL A 138 8.59 -0.66 6.53
CA VAL A 138 8.48 -0.97 5.09
C VAL A 138 8.03 -2.41 4.92
N ILE A 139 6.89 -2.62 4.29
CA ILE A 139 6.40 -3.93 3.86
C ILE A 139 6.70 -4.10 2.38
N ASN A 140 7.53 -5.07 2.07
CA ASN A 140 7.89 -5.38 0.68
C ASN A 140 6.77 -6.16 -0.01
N ILE A 141 6.11 -5.51 -0.97
CA ILE A 141 5.05 -6.10 -1.81
C ILE A 141 5.53 -6.34 -3.26
N GLY A 142 6.84 -6.24 -3.51
CA GLY A 142 7.40 -6.36 -4.84
C GLY A 142 7.23 -7.75 -5.42
N ILE A 143 6.80 -7.79 -6.68
CA ILE A 143 6.74 -8.99 -7.53
C ILE A 143 7.85 -8.95 -8.56
N GLU A 144 8.24 -10.09 -9.09
CA GLU A 144 9.27 -10.21 -10.14
C GLU A 144 8.63 -10.24 -11.53
N LYS A 145 7.40 -10.76 -11.62
CA LYS A 145 6.71 -10.92 -12.89
C LYS A 145 5.23 -10.54 -12.75
N GLU A 146 4.78 -9.68 -13.64
CA GLU A 146 3.35 -9.40 -13.79
C GLU A 146 2.67 -10.48 -14.61
N ALA A 147 1.43 -10.82 -14.27
CA ALA A 147 0.62 -11.77 -15.04
C ALA A 147 0.25 -11.18 -16.41
N CYS A 148 0.12 -9.87 -16.52
CA CYS A 148 -0.08 -9.17 -17.77
C CYS A 148 1.16 -9.30 -18.68
N PRO A 149 1.05 -9.85 -19.91
CA PRO A 149 2.19 -10.00 -20.80
C PRO A 149 2.78 -8.67 -21.29
N LEU A 150 2.04 -7.57 -21.15
CA LEU A 150 2.47 -6.23 -21.51
C LEU A 150 3.19 -5.50 -20.36
N GLY A 151 3.19 -6.05 -19.14
CA GLY A 151 3.79 -5.41 -17.96
C GLY A 151 3.15 -4.07 -17.60
N THR A 152 1.85 -3.91 -17.84
CA THR A 152 1.10 -2.66 -17.63
C THR A 152 -0.05 -2.79 -16.63
N ALA A 153 -0.20 -3.96 -16.03
CA ALA A 153 -1.28 -4.25 -15.08
C ALA A 153 -0.96 -3.79 -13.67
#